data_0bebae762c5c0cd3a00016fdd93fb2aa
#
_entry.id   0bebae762c5c0cd3a00016fdd93fb2aa
#
_cell.length_a   1.000
_cell.length_b   1.000
_cell.length_c   1.000
_cell.angle_alpha   90.00
_cell.angle_beta   90.00
_cell.angle_gamma   90.00
#
_symmetry.space_group_name_H-M   'P 1'
#
loop_
_entity.id
_entity.type
_entity.pdbx_description
1 polymer ?
#
loop_
_entity_poly.entity_id
_entity_poly.type
_entity_poly.pdbx_seq_one_letter_code
_entity_poly.pdbx_strand_id
1 'polypeptide(L)'
;MSLRTLDKKTLLSSVSASGAGSAFSVERSKGWTFVIATESAGAATVDIEAYIGGAWHVVHSQSVSAEGSVMVRDDHGHYEKLRVNVSAYTAGTHSVYATGTVDSL
;
A
#
# COMPACT_ATOMS: atom_id res chain seq x y z
N MET A 1 17.77 -9.45 22.43
CA MET A 1 17.25 -10.13 21.23
C MET A 1 16.01 -9.41 20.75
N SER A 2 15.98 -9.03 19.49
CA SER A 2 14.78 -8.44 18.93
C SER A 2 13.84 -9.53 18.42
N LEU A 3 12.55 -9.31 18.61
CA LEU A 3 11.51 -10.18 18.11
C LEU A 3 10.88 -9.54 16.88
N ARG A 4 10.51 -10.36 15.92
CA ARG A 4 9.80 -9.91 14.74
C ARG A 4 8.35 -10.33 14.85
N THR A 5 7.48 -9.38 14.62
CA THR A 5 6.05 -9.59 14.64
C THR A 5 5.49 -9.28 13.26
N LEU A 6 4.60 -10.13 12.76
CA LEU A 6 3.88 -9.83 11.54
C LEU A 6 2.82 -8.78 11.85
N ASP A 7 2.87 -7.67 11.12
CA ASP A 7 1.86 -6.63 11.20
C ASP A 7 0.97 -6.71 9.97
N LYS A 8 -0.31 -6.45 10.16
CA LYS A 8 -1.33 -6.54 9.10
C LYS A 8 -2.11 -5.25 9.05
N LYS A 9 -2.30 -4.72 7.85
CA LYS A 9 -3.02 -3.47 7.64
C LYS A 9 -4.03 -3.62 6.52
N THR A 10 -5.20 -3.00 6.68
CA THR A 10 -6.13 -2.76 5.59
C THR A 10 -6.03 -1.28 5.25
N LEU A 11 -5.48 -0.97 4.11
CA LEU A 11 -5.17 0.41 3.74
C LEU A 11 -6.27 1.08 2.93
N LEU A 12 -6.95 0.29 2.10
CA LEU A 12 -8.13 0.72 1.37
C LEU A 12 -9.13 -0.43 1.41
N SER A 13 -10.40 -0.12 1.62
CA SER A 13 -11.46 -1.13 1.70
C SER A 13 -12.57 -0.77 0.73
N SER A 14 -12.70 -1.56 -0.33
CA SER A 14 -13.78 -1.46 -1.32
C SER A 14 -13.98 -0.03 -1.84
N VAL A 15 -12.88 0.62 -2.24
CA VAL A 15 -12.96 2.00 -2.75
C VAL A 15 -13.31 2.01 -4.22
N SER A 16 -14.10 3.00 -4.61
CA SER A 16 -14.55 3.18 -5.98
C SER A 16 -14.37 4.63 -6.44
N ALA A 17 -13.28 5.25 -5.98
CA ALA A 17 -12.93 6.63 -6.33
C ALA A 17 -11.44 6.83 -6.14
N SER A 18 -10.90 7.89 -6.73
CA SER A 18 -9.53 8.32 -6.49
C SER A 18 -9.40 8.87 -5.08
N GLY A 19 -8.22 8.72 -4.49
CA GLY A 19 -7.94 9.27 -3.17
C GLY A 19 -6.94 8.42 -2.41
N ALA A 20 -6.42 9.00 -1.34
CA ALA A 20 -5.43 8.36 -0.48
C ALA A 20 -6.10 7.74 0.75
N GLY A 21 -5.58 6.60 1.15
CA GLY A 21 -5.91 5.99 2.43
C GLY A 21 -5.12 6.61 3.57
N SER A 22 -5.33 6.09 4.77
CA SER A 22 -4.61 6.57 5.96
C SER A 22 -3.14 6.20 5.90
N ALA A 23 -2.31 7.10 6.36
CA ALA A 23 -0.88 6.84 6.50
C ALA A 23 -0.61 5.95 7.72
N PHE A 24 0.45 5.18 7.65
CA PHE A 24 0.88 4.36 8.79
C PHE A 24 2.40 4.41 8.92
N SER A 25 2.87 4.31 10.16
CA SER A 25 4.29 4.37 10.46
C SER A 25 4.99 3.08 10.05
N VAL A 26 6.16 3.21 9.43
CA VAL A 26 6.99 2.07 9.03
C VAL A 26 8.41 2.17 9.58
N GLU A 27 8.63 3.04 10.55
CA GLU A 27 9.97 3.30 11.08
C GLU A 27 10.64 2.04 11.66
N ARG A 28 9.86 1.11 12.17
CA ARG A 28 10.36 -0.13 12.77
C ARG A 28 10.19 -1.34 11.87
N SER A 29 9.84 -1.11 10.62
CA SER A 29 9.59 -2.18 9.65
C SER A 29 10.80 -2.43 8.78
N LYS A 30 10.93 -3.66 8.29
CA LYS A 30 12.00 -4.04 7.37
C LYS A 30 11.53 -4.28 5.95
N GLY A 31 10.25 -4.36 5.75
CA GLY A 31 9.68 -4.55 4.43
C GLY A 31 8.20 -4.81 4.52
N TRP A 32 7.52 -4.51 3.45
CA TRP A 32 6.06 -4.66 3.36
C TRP A 32 5.68 -5.32 2.05
N THR A 33 4.66 -6.15 2.12
CA THR A 33 4.02 -6.71 0.94
C THR A 33 2.61 -6.17 0.86
N PHE A 34 2.26 -5.63 -0.29
CA PHE A 34 0.95 -5.05 -0.54
C PHE A 34 0.20 -5.95 -1.52
N VAL A 35 -1.08 -6.17 -1.27
CA VAL A 35 -1.96 -6.88 -2.19
C VAL A 35 -3.04 -5.92 -2.62
N ILE A 36 -3.13 -5.67 -3.92
CA ILE A 36 -4.16 -4.84 -4.51
C ILE A 36 -5.22 -5.80 -5.08
N ALA A 37 -6.38 -5.83 -4.46
CA ALA A 37 -7.49 -6.69 -4.89
C ALA A 37 -8.50 -5.84 -5.65
N THR A 38 -8.78 -6.22 -6.88
CA THR A 38 -9.68 -5.50 -7.78
C THR A 38 -10.87 -6.36 -8.11
N GLU A 39 -12.06 -5.81 -7.97
CA GLU A 39 -13.32 -6.48 -8.26
C GLU A 39 -14.06 -5.75 -9.35
N SER A 40 -14.99 -6.46 -9.99
CA SER A 40 -15.95 -5.91 -10.97
C SER A 40 -15.27 -5.28 -12.19
N ALA A 41 -14.36 -6.01 -12.81
CA ALA A 41 -13.66 -5.57 -14.03
C ALA A 41 -13.05 -4.17 -13.86
N GLY A 42 -12.44 -3.93 -12.73
CA GLY A 42 -11.94 -2.63 -12.36
C GLY A 42 -10.67 -2.21 -13.10
N ALA A 43 -10.50 -0.90 -13.19
CA ALA A 43 -9.28 -0.30 -13.73
C ALA A 43 -8.91 0.92 -12.92
N ALA A 44 -7.64 1.00 -12.52
CA ALA A 44 -7.14 2.13 -11.75
C ALA A 44 -5.61 2.10 -11.73
N THR A 45 -5.01 3.19 -11.34
CA THR A 45 -3.60 3.23 -10.96
C THR A 45 -3.51 3.39 -9.46
N VAL A 46 -2.81 2.48 -8.82
CA VAL A 46 -2.63 2.47 -7.36
C VAL A 46 -1.18 2.75 -7.06
N ASP A 47 -0.92 3.82 -6.33
CA ASP A 47 0.42 4.24 -5.97
C ASP A 47 0.67 3.96 -4.50
N ILE A 48 1.87 3.50 -4.19
CA ILE A 48 2.36 3.42 -2.82
C ILE A 48 3.28 4.62 -2.64
N GLU A 49 2.99 5.43 -1.63
CA GLU A 49 3.69 6.69 -1.39
C GLU A 49 4.39 6.68 -0.05
N ALA A 50 5.59 7.25 -0.01
CA ALA A 50 6.37 7.42 1.20
C ALA A 50 6.47 8.89 1.58
N TYR A 51 6.41 9.18 2.88
CA TYR A 51 6.55 10.52 3.40
C TYR A 51 8.03 10.79 3.66
N ILE A 52 8.62 11.69 2.89
CA ILE A 52 10.04 12.02 2.96
C ILE A 52 10.18 13.52 2.78
N GLY A 53 10.91 14.16 3.69
CA GLY A 53 11.22 15.57 3.55
C GLY A 53 10.01 16.50 3.59
N GLY A 54 8.97 16.10 4.30
CA GLY A 54 7.76 16.92 4.43
C GLY A 54 6.76 16.77 3.30
N ALA A 55 6.94 15.79 2.42
CA ALA A 55 6.04 15.58 1.28
C ALA A 55 5.89 14.09 0.97
N TRP A 56 4.82 13.75 0.27
CA TRP A 56 4.57 12.38 -0.19
C TRP A 56 5.20 12.17 -1.57
N HIS A 57 5.88 11.04 -1.73
CA HIS A 57 6.54 10.67 -2.97
C HIS A 57 6.12 9.26 -3.37
N VAL A 58 5.85 9.04 -4.65
CA VAL A 58 5.50 7.71 -5.16
C VAL A 58 6.75 6.84 -5.17
N VAL A 59 6.69 5.70 -4.49
CA VAL A 59 7.78 4.72 -4.49
C VAL A 59 7.44 3.50 -5.34
N HIS A 60 6.16 3.20 -5.50
CA HIS A 60 5.67 2.15 -6.40
C HIS A 60 4.40 2.63 -7.06
N SER A 61 4.23 2.32 -8.34
CA SER A 61 3.01 2.64 -9.07
C SER A 61 2.57 1.38 -9.82
N GLN A 62 1.33 0.96 -9.60
CA GLN A 62 0.80 -0.25 -10.19
C GLN A 62 -0.51 0.04 -10.90
N SER A 63 -0.54 -0.25 -12.20
CA SER A 63 -1.77 -0.19 -12.97
C SER A 63 -2.50 -1.52 -12.86
N VAL A 64 -3.79 -1.47 -12.61
CA VAL A 64 -4.66 -2.64 -12.61
C VAL A 64 -5.76 -2.41 -13.64
N SER A 65 -6.04 -3.42 -14.45
CA SER A 65 -6.98 -3.30 -15.56
C SER A 65 -7.90 -4.50 -15.68
N ALA A 66 -7.91 -5.36 -14.68
CA ALA A 66 -8.75 -6.56 -14.68
C ALA A 66 -9.07 -6.97 -13.25
N GLU A 67 -10.13 -7.73 -13.09
CA GLU A 67 -10.47 -8.35 -11.82
C GLU A 67 -9.33 -9.29 -11.40
N GLY A 68 -9.00 -9.28 -10.13
CA GLY A 68 -7.96 -10.15 -9.59
C GLY A 68 -7.11 -9.45 -8.55
N SER A 69 -5.96 -10.02 -8.26
CA SER A 69 -5.03 -9.52 -7.24
C SER A 69 -3.65 -9.30 -7.83
N VAL A 70 -3.02 -8.22 -7.44
CA VAL A 70 -1.64 -7.90 -7.78
C VAL A 70 -0.86 -7.69 -6.50
N MET A 71 0.33 -8.25 -6.43
CA MET A 71 1.19 -8.14 -5.26
C MET A 71 2.35 -7.20 -5.56
N VAL A 72 2.61 -6.27 -4.64
CA VAL A 72 3.73 -5.32 -4.72
C VAL A 72 4.54 -5.44 -3.45
N ARG A 73 5.85 -5.52 -3.56
CA ARG A 73 6.75 -5.65 -2.42
C ARG A 73 7.66 -4.44 -2.31
N ASP A 74 7.85 -3.99 -1.09
CA ASP A 74 8.81 -2.94 -0.76
C ASP A 74 9.80 -3.50 0.26
N ASP A 75 11.01 -3.77 -0.18
CA ASP A 75 12.05 -4.39 0.64
C ASP A 75 13.12 -3.39 1.10
N HIS A 76 13.05 -2.14 0.66
CA HIS A 76 14.14 -1.19 0.82
C HIS A 76 13.78 0.05 1.63
N GLY A 77 12.63 0.03 2.29
CA GLY A 77 12.14 1.25 2.88
C GLY A 77 12.88 1.71 4.11
N HIS A 78 13.53 2.86 4.02
CA HIS A 78 13.94 3.63 5.18
C HIS A 78 13.03 4.85 5.26
N TYR A 79 11.73 4.58 5.32
CA TYR A 79 10.70 5.60 5.31
C TYR A 79 10.14 5.82 6.70
N GLU A 80 9.63 7.01 6.92
CA GLU A 80 8.91 7.34 8.14
C GLU A 80 7.49 6.77 8.11
N LYS A 81 6.78 7.03 7.02
CA LYS A 81 5.39 6.60 6.82
C LYS A 81 5.16 6.17 5.38
N LEU A 82 4.19 5.29 5.20
CA LEU A 82 3.66 4.90 3.89
C LEU A 82 2.16 5.11 3.84
N ARG A 83 1.65 5.33 2.66
CA ARG A 83 0.20 5.30 2.38
C ARG A 83 -0.03 4.78 0.97
N VAL A 84 -1.26 4.38 0.70
CA VAL A 84 -1.69 3.97 -0.64
C VAL A 84 -2.64 5.01 -1.19
N ASN A 85 -2.45 5.40 -2.43
CA ASN A 85 -3.26 6.40 -3.10
C ASN A 85 -3.74 5.84 -4.44
N VAL A 86 -5.04 5.87 -4.66
CA VAL A 86 -5.59 5.62 -6.00
C VAL A 86 -5.43 6.92 -6.77
N SER A 87 -4.39 7.00 -7.58
CA SER A 87 -4.03 8.24 -8.28
C SER A 87 -4.86 8.46 -9.54
N ALA A 88 -5.36 7.37 -10.13
CA ALA A 88 -6.26 7.45 -11.27
C ALA A 88 -7.28 6.33 -11.16
N TYR A 89 -8.53 6.70 -11.04
CA TYR A 89 -9.64 5.74 -10.95
C TYR A 89 -10.43 5.75 -12.26
N THR A 90 -10.71 4.57 -12.78
CA THR A 90 -11.55 4.43 -13.99
C THR A 90 -12.80 3.62 -13.70
N ALA A 91 -12.67 2.48 -13.06
CA ALA A 91 -13.83 1.59 -12.84
C ALA A 91 -13.52 0.59 -11.71
N GLY A 92 -14.59 0.00 -11.20
CA GLY A 92 -14.52 -1.15 -10.30
C GLY A 92 -14.32 -0.78 -8.84
N THR A 93 -14.03 -1.78 -8.05
CA THR A 93 -13.83 -1.65 -6.62
C THR A 93 -12.44 -2.18 -6.27
N HIS A 94 -11.70 -1.43 -5.48
CA HIS A 94 -10.32 -1.75 -5.16
C HIS A 94 -10.11 -1.79 -3.65
N SER A 95 -9.38 -2.81 -3.20
CA SER A 95 -8.96 -2.92 -1.80
C SER A 95 -7.47 -3.14 -1.75
N VAL A 96 -6.81 -2.61 -0.75
CA VAL A 96 -5.37 -2.81 -0.57
C VAL A 96 -5.11 -3.28 0.85
N TYR A 97 -4.43 -4.40 0.94
CA TYR A 97 -4.00 -4.99 2.20
C TYR A 97 -2.48 -5.01 2.24
N ALA A 98 -1.92 -4.90 3.42
CA ALA A 98 -0.48 -4.96 3.58
C ALA A 98 -0.10 -5.84 4.75
N THR A 99 1.00 -6.56 4.60
CA THR A 99 1.63 -7.29 5.71
C THR A 99 3.11 -6.95 5.72
N GLY A 100 3.67 -6.87 6.91
CA GLY A 100 5.08 -6.60 7.07
C GLY A 100 5.59 -7.13 8.38
N THR A 101 6.91 -7.11 8.54
CA THR A 101 7.53 -7.48 9.81
C THR A 101 7.99 -6.22 10.53
N VAL A 102 7.69 -6.16 11.80
CA VAL A 102 8.07 -5.06 12.67
C VAL A 102 8.97 -5.60 13.76
N ASP A 103 10.12 -4.96 13.96
CA ASP A 103 11.00 -5.33 15.05
C ASP A 103 10.40 -4.86 16.37
N SER A 104 10.34 -5.77 17.31
CA SER A 104 9.84 -5.53 18.65
C SER A 104 11.00 -5.65 19.64
N LEU A 105 11.12 -4.69 20.51
CA LEU A 105 12.17 -4.69 21.54
C LEU A 105 11.58 -4.97 22.91
#